data_480b8a4fb897e7cfef8fb778e3be5b14
#
_entry.id   480b8a4fb897e7cfef8fb778e3be5b14
#
_cell.length_a   1.000
_cell.length_b   1.000
_cell.length_c   1.000
_cell.angle_alpha   90.00
_cell.angle_beta   90.00
_cell.angle_gamma   90.00
#
_symmetry.space_group_name_H-M   'P 1'
#
loop_
_entity.id
_entity.type
_entity.pdbx_description
1 polymer ?
#
loop_
_entity_poly.entity_id
_entity_poly.type
_entity_poly.pdbx_seq_one_letter_code
_entity_poly.pdbx_strand_id
1 'polypeptide(L)'
;DDIDWNMITTKNVSVEVKDEEGGQFAYLIEIYAEDPLTNENASVLAARTANKENNFKFTAAVSLLPTQKGIYVKQTDPRGREQVYQFDVPENSDNITCKLYYAESAAQNRALMSRGVATRSLAFKKPDYSSIPADAKEVTEMTGTTLLRNANYKITSDYNGIFKFDGYDGDIATRVYVDAQWTIPATFQFQNGIEIIVMNNAKINASGTMTFIRNSMLTIMEKGEVNADDVSFTNGAPAALRNWGTLAVTNTMILHSGATLYNEGTITSRDISINSNTKIVNDNKIELE
;
A
#
# COMPACT_ATOMS: atom_id res chain seq x y z
N ASP A 1 36.57 2.96 35.11
CA ASP A 1 35.86 3.66 34.00
C ASP A 1 34.38 3.74 34.40
N ASP A 2 34.04 4.90 35.03
CA ASP A 2 32.67 5.19 35.39
C ASP A 2 31.85 5.43 34.10
N ILE A 3 30.95 4.54 33.80
CA ILE A 3 29.95 4.76 32.76
C ILE A 3 29.03 5.84 33.31
N ASP A 4 29.09 7.02 32.73
CA ASP A 4 28.20 8.15 33.04
C ASP A 4 26.76 7.81 32.58
N TRP A 5 25.94 7.36 33.53
CA TRP A 5 24.53 7.04 33.32
C TRP A 5 23.65 8.27 33.08
N ASN A 6 24.20 9.48 33.09
CA ASN A 6 23.51 10.74 32.73
C ASN A 6 23.31 10.94 31.22
N MET A 7 23.49 9.90 30.42
CA MET A 7 23.38 10.00 28.95
C MET A 7 21.96 9.82 28.42
N ILE A 8 20.94 9.82 29.26
CA ILE A 8 19.54 9.68 28.82
C ILE A 8 18.72 10.82 29.44
N THR A 9 18.00 11.54 28.59
CA THR A 9 17.06 12.59 29.00
C THR A 9 15.64 12.12 28.77
N THR A 10 14.79 12.26 29.78
CA THR A 10 13.36 11.97 29.61
C THR A 10 12.64 13.21 29.09
N LYS A 11 11.89 13.03 28.00
CA LYS A 11 11.03 14.05 27.41
C LYS A 11 9.57 13.60 27.42
N ASN A 12 8.65 14.51 27.65
CA ASN A 12 7.21 14.29 27.54
C ASN A 12 6.75 14.68 26.14
N VAL A 13 6.33 13.72 25.36
CA VAL A 13 5.81 13.93 24.02
C VAL A 13 4.28 13.97 24.08
N SER A 14 3.73 15.15 23.86
CA SER A 14 2.27 15.35 23.76
C SER A 14 1.86 15.34 22.29
N VAL A 15 1.00 14.40 21.94
CA VAL A 15 0.50 14.23 20.57
C VAL A 15 -0.97 14.60 20.50
N GLU A 16 -1.32 15.37 19.48
CA GLU A 16 -2.71 15.72 19.15
C GLU A 16 -2.97 15.35 17.68
N VAL A 17 -4.02 14.55 17.46
CA VAL A 17 -4.45 14.06 16.15
C VAL A 17 -5.73 14.78 15.74
N LYS A 18 -5.84 15.21 14.49
CA LYS A 18 -7.09 15.70 13.92
C LYS A 18 -7.96 14.50 13.54
N ASP A 19 -9.08 14.34 14.22
CA ASP A 19 -10.07 13.34 13.84
C ASP A 19 -10.81 13.76 12.57
N GLU A 20 -10.78 12.89 11.56
CA GLU A 20 -11.49 13.07 10.29
C GLU A 20 -12.65 12.09 10.11
N GLU A 21 -12.83 11.16 11.06
CA GLU A 21 -13.81 10.08 10.99
C GLU A 21 -14.98 10.26 11.99
N GLY A 22 -15.18 11.48 12.50
CA GLY A 22 -16.32 11.81 13.38
C GLY A 22 -16.31 11.10 14.74
N GLY A 23 -15.17 10.75 15.26
CA GLY A 23 -14.99 10.14 16.58
C GLY A 23 -15.32 8.65 16.64
N GLN A 24 -15.48 7.98 15.51
CA GLN A 24 -15.89 6.57 15.48
C GLN A 24 -14.71 5.59 15.59
N PHE A 25 -13.50 6.03 15.25
CA PHE A 25 -12.33 5.16 15.13
C PHE A 25 -11.13 5.68 15.93
N ALA A 26 -10.12 4.83 16.09
CA ALA A 26 -8.87 5.16 16.75
C ALA A 26 -7.73 5.26 15.73
N TYR A 27 -6.78 6.15 16.02
CA TYR A 27 -5.52 6.29 15.30
C TYR A 27 -4.41 5.63 16.12
N LEU A 28 -3.59 4.78 15.50
CA LEU A 28 -2.38 4.27 16.14
C LEU A 28 -1.25 5.27 15.95
N ILE A 29 -0.59 5.61 17.04
CA ILE A 29 0.54 6.55 17.04
C ILE A 29 1.75 5.86 17.64
N GLU A 30 2.85 5.91 16.93
CA GLU A 30 4.14 5.34 17.34
C GLU A 30 5.22 6.43 17.29
N ILE A 31 6.04 6.52 18.32
CA ILE A 31 7.10 7.52 18.45
C ILE A 31 8.46 6.82 18.32
N TYR A 32 9.34 7.35 17.50
CA TYR A 32 10.66 6.81 17.19
C TYR A 32 11.77 7.86 17.38
N ALA A 33 12.98 7.42 17.75
CA ALA A 33 14.17 8.27 17.74
C ALA A 33 14.76 8.44 16.33
N GLU A 34 14.55 7.47 15.45
CA GLU A 34 15.04 7.43 14.08
C GLU A 34 13.89 7.33 13.09
N ASP A 35 14.12 7.78 11.87
CA ASP A 35 13.10 7.74 10.82
C ASP A 35 12.74 6.28 10.45
N PRO A 36 11.52 5.80 10.79
CA PRO A 36 11.11 4.43 10.51
C PRO A 36 10.90 4.14 9.02
N LEU A 37 10.93 5.16 8.16
CA LEU A 37 10.85 4.98 6.71
C LEU A 37 12.21 4.69 6.08
N THR A 38 13.30 5.10 6.73
CA THR A 38 14.66 4.93 6.24
C THR A 38 15.45 3.87 7.00
N ASN A 39 15.00 3.54 8.23
CA ASN A 39 15.60 2.51 9.08
C ASN A 39 14.56 1.48 9.49
N GLU A 40 14.57 0.32 8.84
CA GLU A 40 13.67 -0.81 9.15
C GLU A 40 13.83 -1.35 10.58
N ASN A 41 14.98 -1.07 11.23
CA ASN A 41 15.25 -1.46 12.60
C ASN A 41 14.98 -0.34 13.61
N ALA A 42 14.33 0.75 13.21
CA ALA A 42 14.00 1.84 14.11
C ALA A 42 13.14 1.33 15.27
N SER A 43 13.61 1.55 16.50
CA SER A 43 12.92 1.10 17.69
C SER A 43 11.80 2.06 18.09
N VAL A 44 10.63 1.51 18.41
CA VAL A 44 9.50 2.25 18.96
C VAL A 44 9.82 2.67 20.37
N LEU A 45 9.84 3.97 20.64
CA LEU A 45 10.02 4.54 21.99
C LEU A 45 8.73 4.51 22.80
N ALA A 46 7.60 4.76 22.13
CA ALA A 46 6.26 4.69 22.72
C ALA A 46 5.22 4.44 21.63
N ALA A 47 4.16 3.70 21.97
CA ALA A 47 3.00 3.51 21.11
C ALA A 47 1.71 3.71 21.93
N ARG A 48 0.73 4.44 21.36
CA ARG A 48 -0.57 4.74 21.97
C ARG A 48 -1.63 4.89 20.90
N THR A 49 -2.88 4.77 21.31
CA THR A 49 -4.03 5.11 20.46
C THR A 49 -4.55 6.49 20.80
N ALA A 50 -4.88 7.29 19.79
CA ALA A 50 -5.64 8.51 19.89
C ALA A 50 -7.08 8.23 19.43
N ASN A 51 -8.07 8.47 20.31
CA ASN A 51 -9.47 8.14 20.06
C ASN A 51 -10.39 9.13 20.80
N LYS A 52 -11.70 8.91 20.71
CA LYS A 52 -12.71 9.74 21.36
C LYS A 52 -12.56 9.79 22.89
N GLU A 53 -12.13 8.71 23.53
CA GLU A 53 -12.02 8.61 25.00
C GLU A 53 -10.94 9.57 25.56
N ASN A 54 -9.86 9.75 24.80
CA ASN A 54 -8.78 10.67 25.16
C ASN A 54 -8.80 11.99 24.35
N ASN A 55 -9.93 12.31 23.71
CA ASN A 55 -10.11 13.49 22.86
C ASN A 55 -9.04 13.62 21.78
N PHE A 56 -8.59 12.49 21.22
CA PHE A 56 -7.53 12.39 20.19
C PHE A 56 -6.20 13.01 20.63
N LYS A 57 -5.90 12.96 21.93
CA LYS A 57 -4.68 13.50 22.55
C LYS A 57 -4.12 12.53 23.57
N PHE A 58 -2.80 12.48 23.68
CA PHE A 58 -2.15 11.79 24.77
C PHE A 58 -0.74 12.37 25.03
N THR A 59 -0.16 12.02 26.15
CA THR A 59 1.25 12.31 26.47
C THR A 59 1.96 11.02 26.81
N ALA A 60 3.16 10.83 26.26
CA ALA A 60 4.04 9.72 26.57
C ALA A 60 5.41 10.24 27.00
N ALA A 61 5.97 9.66 28.05
CA ALA A 61 7.36 9.88 28.41
C ALA A 61 8.26 9.00 27.53
N VAL A 62 9.28 9.59 26.92
CA VAL A 62 10.25 8.89 26.10
C VAL A 62 11.66 9.20 26.57
N SER A 63 12.56 8.23 26.48
CA SER A 63 13.97 8.36 26.82
C SER A 63 14.77 8.64 25.55
N LEU A 64 15.47 9.76 25.51
CA LEU A 64 16.26 10.21 24.35
C LEU A 64 17.72 10.42 24.75
N LEU A 65 18.63 10.27 23.79
CA LEU A 65 20.01 10.68 23.96
C LEU A 65 20.08 12.22 24.02
N PRO A 66 20.98 12.83 24.82
CA PRO A 66 21.14 14.29 24.88
C PRO A 66 21.47 14.92 23.53
N THR A 67 22.07 14.14 22.63
CA THR A 67 22.43 14.56 21.26
C THR A 67 21.26 14.46 20.28
N GLN A 68 20.12 13.88 20.69
CA GLN A 68 18.97 13.70 19.83
C GLN A 68 18.34 15.04 19.47
N LYS A 69 18.31 15.38 18.20
CA LYS A 69 17.80 16.66 17.68
C LYS A 69 16.38 16.59 17.17
N GLY A 70 15.87 15.38 16.89
CA GLY A 70 14.52 15.18 16.38
C GLY A 70 13.93 13.85 16.79
N ILE A 71 12.63 13.78 16.78
CA ILE A 71 11.85 12.55 16.91
C ILE A 71 10.93 12.41 15.71
N TYR A 72 10.51 11.17 15.47
CA TYR A 72 9.58 10.83 14.40
C TYR A 72 8.30 10.26 15.00
N VAL A 73 7.17 10.75 14.55
CA VAL A 73 5.85 10.30 15.00
C VAL A 73 5.13 9.70 13.82
N LYS A 74 4.88 8.39 13.84
CA LYS A 74 4.13 7.68 12.83
C LYS A 74 2.68 7.60 13.26
N GLN A 75 1.78 8.05 12.41
CA GLN A 75 0.34 7.92 12.54
C GLN A 75 -0.15 6.86 11.56
N THR A 76 -0.89 5.89 12.06
CA THR A 76 -1.68 4.98 11.23
C THR A 76 -3.15 5.33 11.44
N ASP A 77 -3.82 5.78 10.39
CA ASP A 77 -5.22 6.16 10.43
C ASP A 77 -6.15 4.92 10.44
N PRO A 78 -7.47 5.09 10.68
CA PRO A 78 -8.42 3.97 10.67
C PRO A 78 -8.51 3.20 9.34
N ARG A 79 -8.06 3.80 8.26
CA ARG A 79 -8.01 3.17 6.93
C ARG A 79 -6.69 2.44 6.67
N GLY A 80 -5.78 2.45 7.65
CA GLY A 80 -4.46 1.82 7.57
C GLY A 80 -3.41 2.65 6.82
N ARG A 81 -3.68 3.92 6.50
CA ARG A 81 -2.70 4.82 5.91
C ARG A 81 -1.70 5.25 6.97
N GLU A 82 -0.43 5.18 6.65
CA GLU A 82 0.66 5.57 7.53
C GLU A 82 1.26 6.90 7.09
N GLN A 83 1.47 7.80 8.05
CA GLN A 83 2.16 9.06 7.85
C GLN A 83 3.22 9.23 8.93
N VAL A 84 4.38 9.75 8.57
CA VAL A 84 5.48 10.01 9.50
C VAL A 84 5.75 11.50 9.52
N TYR A 85 5.81 12.04 10.73
CA TYR A 85 6.07 13.44 11.00
C TYR A 85 7.38 13.56 11.79
N GLN A 86 8.19 14.53 11.45
CA GLN A 86 9.42 14.85 12.21
C GLN A 86 9.19 16.09 13.06
N PHE A 87 9.61 16.02 14.33
CA PHE A 87 9.57 17.14 15.27
C PHE A 87 10.94 17.36 15.87
N ASP A 88 11.30 18.62 16.05
CA ASP A 88 12.56 18.97 16.74
C ASP A 88 12.45 18.69 18.24
N VAL A 89 13.53 18.20 18.82
CA VAL A 89 13.67 18.06 20.27
C VAL A 89 14.24 19.37 20.83
N PRO A 90 13.45 20.12 21.63
CA PRO A 90 13.90 21.37 22.20
C PRO A 90 14.99 21.14 23.25
N GLU A 91 16.06 21.92 23.19
CA GLU A 91 17.19 21.81 24.14
C GLU A 91 16.78 22.22 25.56
N ASN A 92 15.93 23.24 25.66
CA ASN A 92 15.56 23.90 26.93
C ASN A 92 14.15 23.55 27.43
N SER A 93 13.54 22.48 26.95
CA SER A 93 12.22 22.05 27.38
C SER A 93 12.16 20.53 27.46
N ASP A 94 11.51 20.04 28.52
CA ASP A 94 11.23 18.61 28.67
C ASP A 94 9.94 18.19 27.95
N ASN A 95 9.25 19.13 27.33
CA ASN A 95 8.00 18.89 26.61
C ASN A 95 8.18 19.09 25.12
N ILE A 96 7.70 18.11 24.35
CA ILE A 96 7.63 18.15 22.88
C ILE A 96 6.14 18.09 22.51
N THR A 97 5.67 19.09 21.76
CA THR A 97 4.27 19.11 21.30
C THR A 97 4.20 18.75 19.84
N CYS A 98 3.49 17.66 19.53
CA CYS A 98 3.32 17.11 18.20
C CYS A 98 1.86 17.24 17.77
N LYS A 99 1.57 18.14 16.83
CA LYS A 99 0.24 18.28 16.23
C LYS A 99 0.24 17.63 14.86
N LEU A 100 -0.51 16.54 14.71
CA LEU A 100 -0.61 15.76 13.49
C LEU A 100 -1.83 16.23 12.70
N TYR A 101 -1.71 17.39 12.08
CA TYR A 101 -2.77 17.97 11.27
C TYR A 101 -2.42 17.89 9.79
N TYR A 102 -3.42 17.65 8.97
CA TYR A 102 -3.26 17.76 7.53
C TYR A 102 -2.92 19.21 7.10
N ALA A 103 -2.41 19.32 5.89
CA ALA A 103 -1.70 20.48 5.32
C ALA A 103 -2.37 21.87 5.41
N GLU A 104 -3.60 22.00 5.88
CA GLU A 104 -4.22 23.33 6.08
C GLU A 104 -3.58 24.14 7.19
N SER A 105 -2.91 23.52 8.16
CA SER A 105 -2.10 24.23 9.17
C SER A 105 -0.68 24.58 8.70
N ALA A 106 -0.35 24.29 7.45
CA ALA A 106 0.96 24.58 6.84
C ALA A 106 1.35 26.07 6.86
N ALA A 107 0.40 26.98 7.04
CA ALA A 107 0.71 28.39 7.15
C ALA A 107 1.44 28.77 8.45
N GLN A 108 1.21 28.05 9.56
CA GLN A 108 1.92 28.25 10.83
C GLN A 108 3.22 27.41 10.91
N ASN A 109 3.29 26.31 10.19
CA ASN A 109 4.48 25.44 10.14
C ASN A 109 5.42 25.73 8.97
N ARG A 110 5.17 26.77 8.16
CA ARG A 110 6.07 27.15 7.05
C ARG A 110 7.50 27.45 7.48
N ALA A 111 7.73 27.90 8.70
CA ALA A 111 9.08 28.10 9.22
C ALA A 111 9.78 26.77 9.56
N LEU A 112 9.03 25.69 9.87
CA LEU A 112 9.54 24.35 10.11
C LEU A 112 9.58 23.51 8.81
N MET A 113 8.74 23.82 7.82
CA MET A 113 8.72 23.17 6.51
C MET A 113 9.87 23.53 5.58
N SER A 114 10.69 24.53 5.91
CA SER A 114 11.91 24.82 5.13
C SER A 114 13.00 23.74 5.23
N ARG A 115 12.79 22.72 6.08
CA ARG A 115 13.63 21.52 6.18
C ARG A 115 12.77 20.27 5.96
N GLY A 116 12.28 20.13 4.74
CA GLY A 116 11.86 18.87 4.16
C GLY A 116 11.12 17.87 5.08
N VAL A 117 9.92 18.22 5.57
CA VAL A 117 8.98 17.20 6.02
C VAL A 117 8.50 16.45 4.76
N ALA A 118 9.17 15.38 4.42
CA ALA A 118 8.63 14.42 3.50
C ALA A 118 7.45 13.73 4.21
N THR A 119 6.23 14.20 3.98
CA THR A 119 5.05 13.36 4.12
C THR A 119 5.21 12.25 3.11
N ARG A 120 5.97 11.23 3.47
CA ARG A 120 5.94 9.96 2.77
C ARG A 120 4.76 9.20 3.39
N SER A 121 3.58 9.35 2.81
CA SER A 121 2.71 8.22 2.70
C SER A 121 3.63 7.04 2.34
N LEU A 122 3.54 5.91 3.03
CA LEU A 122 4.02 4.65 2.48
C LEU A 122 3.12 4.34 1.27
N ALA A 123 3.17 5.25 0.30
CA ALA A 123 2.70 4.96 -1.02
C ALA A 123 3.48 3.73 -1.44
N PHE A 124 2.80 2.66 -1.70
CA PHE A 124 3.35 1.58 -2.48
C PHE A 124 4.01 2.27 -3.66
N LYS A 125 5.33 2.21 -3.73
CA LYS A 125 6.04 2.92 -4.78
C LYS A 125 5.49 2.38 -6.09
N LYS A 126 4.81 3.26 -6.85
CA LYS A 126 4.30 2.90 -8.17
C LYS A 126 5.45 2.30 -8.97
N PRO A 127 5.35 1.06 -9.44
CA PRO A 127 6.39 0.46 -10.22
C PRO A 127 6.57 1.23 -11.52
N ASP A 128 7.79 1.32 -12.00
CA ASP A 128 8.06 1.90 -13.32
C ASP A 128 7.82 0.83 -14.39
N TYR A 129 6.59 0.80 -14.89
CA TYR A 129 6.17 0.00 -16.04
C TYR A 129 5.90 0.90 -17.26
N SER A 130 6.73 1.92 -17.45
CA SER A 130 6.63 2.83 -18.61
C SER A 130 6.92 2.14 -19.93
N SER A 131 7.64 1.02 -19.91
CA SER A 131 7.97 0.23 -21.10
C SER A 131 7.94 -1.27 -20.83
N ILE A 132 7.62 -2.04 -21.87
CA ILE A 132 7.69 -3.50 -21.85
C ILE A 132 9.15 -3.91 -22.02
N PRO A 133 9.69 -4.86 -21.24
CA PRO A 133 11.04 -5.38 -21.44
C PRO A 133 11.25 -5.91 -22.87
N ALA A 134 12.41 -5.64 -23.43
CA ALA A 134 12.72 -6.03 -24.83
C ALA A 134 12.75 -7.56 -25.04
N ASP A 135 13.00 -8.32 -23.97
CA ASP A 135 13.00 -9.79 -23.98
C ASP A 135 11.61 -10.42 -23.80
N ALA A 136 10.57 -9.60 -23.62
CA ALA A 136 9.20 -10.10 -23.44
C ALA A 136 8.68 -10.81 -24.71
N LYS A 137 8.18 -12.02 -24.50
CA LYS A 137 7.64 -12.88 -25.58
C LYS A 137 6.16 -12.60 -25.82
N GLU A 138 5.74 -12.53 -27.07
CA GLU A 138 4.35 -12.29 -27.43
C GLU A 138 3.49 -13.52 -27.11
N VAL A 139 2.43 -13.32 -26.31
CA VAL A 139 1.52 -14.40 -25.89
C VAL A 139 0.69 -14.92 -27.05
N THR A 140 0.26 -14.06 -27.98
CA THR A 140 -0.58 -14.43 -29.13
C THR A 140 0.09 -15.45 -30.08
N GLU A 141 1.41 -15.53 -30.05
CA GLU A 141 2.19 -16.51 -30.84
C GLU A 141 2.35 -17.84 -30.13
N MET A 142 1.90 -17.96 -28.87
CA MET A 142 2.13 -19.11 -27.98
C MET A 142 0.89 -19.98 -27.80
N THR A 143 0.05 -20.18 -28.81
CA THR A 143 -1.21 -20.94 -28.72
C THR A 143 -1.04 -22.30 -28.07
N GLY A 144 -1.75 -22.51 -26.95
CA GLY A 144 -1.72 -23.77 -26.19
C GLY A 144 -0.44 -24.04 -25.40
N THR A 145 0.45 -23.06 -25.30
CA THR A 145 1.76 -23.20 -24.64
C THR A 145 1.65 -22.83 -23.14
N THR A 146 2.41 -23.56 -22.31
CA THR A 146 2.59 -23.21 -20.90
C THR A 146 3.58 -22.07 -20.78
N LEU A 147 3.23 -21.02 -20.04
CA LEU A 147 4.15 -19.93 -19.72
C LEU A 147 5.25 -20.45 -18.80
N LEU A 148 6.49 -20.11 -19.12
CA LEU A 148 7.65 -20.54 -18.35
C LEU A 148 7.90 -19.61 -17.16
N ARG A 149 8.54 -20.14 -16.15
CA ARG A 149 9.01 -19.36 -14.99
C ARG A 149 10.09 -18.36 -15.37
N ASN A 150 10.26 -17.32 -14.59
CA ASN A 150 11.33 -16.32 -14.73
C ASN A 150 11.39 -15.68 -16.12
N ALA A 151 10.23 -15.42 -16.70
CA ALA A 151 10.15 -14.82 -18.02
C ALA A 151 9.15 -13.67 -18.09
N ASN A 152 9.40 -12.74 -19.01
CA ASN A 152 8.48 -11.67 -19.35
C ASN A 152 7.69 -12.06 -20.61
N TYR A 153 6.39 -11.76 -20.57
CA TYR A 153 5.46 -11.98 -21.69
C TYR A 153 4.72 -10.69 -21.96
N LYS A 154 4.16 -10.56 -23.14
CA LYS A 154 3.39 -9.39 -23.56
C LYS A 154 2.19 -9.77 -24.41
N ILE A 155 1.19 -8.94 -24.37
CA ILE A 155 0.01 -8.94 -25.23
C ILE A 155 -0.03 -7.55 -25.88
N THR A 156 0.46 -7.41 -27.10
CA THR A 156 0.57 -6.14 -27.81
C THR A 156 -0.44 -6.00 -28.95
N SER A 157 -1.23 -7.03 -29.19
CA SER A 157 -2.40 -7.04 -30.09
C SER A 157 -3.59 -7.67 -29.39
N ASP A 158 -4.79 -7.37 -29.87
CA ASP A 158 -6.02 -7.91 -29.26
C ASP A 158 -5.98 -9.43 -29.19
N TYR A 159 -6.18 -9.94 -27.98
CA TYR A 159 -6.10 -11.36 -27.67
C TYR A 159 -7.41 -11.83 -27.05
N ASN A 160 -7.97 -12.91 -27.61
CA ASN A 160 -9.16 -13.56 -27.06
C ASN A 160 -8.82 -15.01 -26.72
N GLY A 161 -8.70 -15.32 -25.44
CA GLY A 161 -8.33 -16.64 -25.00
C GLY A 161 -7.72 -16.68 -23.61
N ILE A 162 -7.29 -17.87 -23.25
CA ILE A 162 -6.58 -18.18 -22.01
C ILE A 162 -5.31 -18.93 -22.34
N PHE A 163 -4.34 -18.85 -21.45
CA PHE A 163 -3.09 -19.58 -21.54
C PHE A 163 -2.80 -20.33 -20.24
N LYS A 164 -1.87 -21.28 -20.27
CA LYS A 164 -1.47 -22.03 -19.09
C LYS A 164 -0.25 -21.40 -18.44
N PHE A 165 -0.22 -21.40 -17.11
CA PHE A 165 0.93 -21.01 -16.33
C PHE A 165 1.64 -22.25 -15.77
N ASP A 166 2.96 -22.17 -15.66
CA ASP A 166 3.75 -23.05 -14.81
C ASP A 166 3.89 -22.39 -13.45
N GLY A 167 3.11 -22.85 -12.46
CA GLY A 167 3.06 -22.27 -11.13
C GLY A 167 4.39 -22.36 -10.39
N TYR A 168 4.71 -21.35 -9.57
CA TYR A 168 5.94 -21.27 -8.80
C TYR A 168 5.66 -20.79 -7.37
N ASP A 169 6.14 -21.53 -6.37
CA ASP A 169 6.07 -21.19 -4.96
C ASP A 169 7.25 -20.30 -4.54
N GLY A 170 7.21 -19.03 -4.88
CA GLY A 170 8.28 -18.10 -4.58
C GLY A 170 7.90 -16.67 -4.95
N ASP A 171 8.91 -15.82 -5.09
CA ASP A 171 8.72 -14.45 -5.52
C ASP A 171 8.14 -14.37 -6.93
N ILE A 172 7.57 -13.22 -7.29
CA ILE A 172 7.05 -12.98 -8.64
C ILE A 172 8.19 -13.07 -9.65
N ALA A 173 8.11 -14.09 -10.48
CA ALA A 173 9.14 -14.43 -11.45
C ALA A 173 8.65 -14.33 -12.89
N THR A 174 7.34 -14.38 -13.11
CA THR A 174 6.70 -14.29 -14.42
C THR A 174 5.83 -13.05 -14.48
N ARG A 175 5.99 -12.24 -15.52
CA ARG A 175 5.18 -11.04 -15.74
C ARG A 175 4.53 -11.08 -17.11
N VAL A 176 3.26 -10.68 -17.17
CA VAL A 176 2.52 -10.53 -18.42
C VAL A 176 2.11 -9.06 -18.55
N TYR A 177 2.69 -8.38 -19.51
CA TYR A 177 2.40 -6.99 -19.85
C TYR A 177 1.28 -6.94 -20.86
N VAL A 178 0.13 -6.42 -20.46
CA VAL A 178 -1.04 -6.25 -21.33
C VAL A 178 -1.02 -4.82 -21.86
N ASP A 179 -0.75 -4.67 -23.16
CA ASP A 179 -0.67 -3.38 -23.86
C ASP A 179 -1.67 -3.30 -25.05
N ALA A 180 -2.70 -4.11 -24.99
CA ALA A 180 -3.81 -4.18 -25.94
C ALA A 180 -5.08 -4.62 -25.21
N GLN A 181 -6.13 -5.01 -25.94
CA GLN A 181 -7.31 -5.60 -25.33
C GLN A 181 -7.12 -7.12 -25.16
N TRP A 182 -7.26 -7.60 -23.94
CA TRP A 182 -7.32 -9.03 -23.62
C TRP A 182 -8.74 -9.42 -23.18
N THR A 183 -9.35 -10.32 -23.92
CA THR A 183 -10.64 -10.91 -23.58
C THR A 183 -10.44 -12.31 -23.01
N ILE A 184 -10.86 -12.50 -21.77
CA ILE A 184 -10.81 -13.78 -21.05
C ILE A 184 -12.24 -14.37 -21.10
N PRO A 185 -12.50 -15.42 -21.90
CA PRO A 185 -13.87 -15.86 -22.19
C PRO A 185 -14.50 -16.75 -21.12
N ALA A 186 -13.78 -17.08 -20.05
CA ALA A 186 -14.23 -17.96 -18.99
C ALA A 186 -13.54 -17.65 -17.65
N THR A 187 -13.99 -18.30 -16.58
CA THR A 187 -13.27 -18.27 -15.29
C THR A 187 -11.81 -18.68 -15.48
N PHE A 188 -10.91 -17.87 -14.95
CA PHE A 188 -9.49 -18.05 -15.12
C PHE A 188 -8.72 -17.87 -13.80
N GLN A 189 -7.78 -18.77 -13.55
CA GLN A 189 -6.99 -18.78 -12.33
C GLN A 189 -5.51 -18.46 -12.65
N PHE A 190 -5.05 -17.35 -12.07
CA PHE A 190 -3.64 -16.94 -12.14
C PHE A 190 -2.86 -17.67 -11.06
N GLN A 191 -1.84 -18.41 -11.50
CA GLN A 191 -1.02 -19.28 -10.65
C GLN A 191 0.01 -18.50 -9.82
N ASN A 192 0.65 -19.17 -8.88
CA ASN A 192 1.70 -18.61 -8.02
C ASN A 192 2.83 -17.96 -8.84
N GLY A 193 3.38 -16.87 -8.31
CA GLY A 193 4.57 -16.22 -8.87
C GLY A 193 4.33 -15.41 -10.15
N ILE A 194 3.08 -15.06 -10.45
CA ILE A 194 2.69 -14.32 -11.66
C ILE A 194 2.18 -12.93 -11.32
N GLU A 195 2.63 -11.94 -12.08
CA GLU A 195 2.07 -10.60 -12.11
C GLU A 195 1.47 -10.30 -13.48
N ILE A 196 0.20 -9.90 -13.48
CA ILE A 196 -0.48 -9.35 -14.66
C ILE A 196 -0.41 -7.83 -14.55
N ILE A 197 0.14 -7.17 -15.55
CA ILE A 197 0.34 -5.73 -15.60
C ILE A 197 -0.50 -5.17 -16.73
N VAL A 198 -1.56 -4.43 -16.39
CA VAL A 198 -2.39 -3.74 -17.39
C VAL A 198 -1.79 -2.36 -17.62
N MET A 199 -1.22 -2.18 -18.80
CA MET A 199 -0.50 -0.97 -19.20
C MET A 199 -1.46 0.20 -19.43
N ASN A 200 -0.91 1.40 -19.60
CA ASN A 200 -1.70 2.58 -19.93
C ASN A 200 -2.50 2.38 -21.23
N ASN A 201 -3.80 2.66 -21.16
CA ASN A 201 -4.77 2.48 -22.25
C ASN A 201 -5.03 1.01 -22.68
N ALA A 202 -4.48 0.05 -21.96
CA ALA A 202 -4.79 -1.36 -22.17
C ALA A 202 -6.06 -1.76 -21.41
N LYS A 203 -6.68 -2.87 -21.82
CA LYS A 203 -7.93 -3.32 -21.23
C LYS A 203 -7.99 -4.84 -21.10
N ILE A 204 -8.47 -5.31 -19.95
CA ILE A 204 -8.90 -6.69 -19.76
C ILE A 204 -10.43 -6.73 -19.63
N ASN A 205 -11.07 -7.62 -20.40
CA ASN A 205 -12.47 -7.95 -20.23
C ASN A 205 -12.58 -9.45 -19.91
N ALA A 206 -13.03 -9.79 -18.71
CA ALA A 206 -13.15 -11.16 -18.26
C ALA A 206 -14.61 -11.53 -18.02
N SER A 207 -15.07 -12.59 -18.70
CA SER A 207 -16.36 -13.21 -18.44
C SER A 207 -16.15 -14.33 -17.43
N GLY A 208 -16.72 -14.19 -16.22
CA GLY A 208 -16.52 -15.11 -15.11
C GLY A 208 -15.50 -14.59 -14.09
N THR A 209 -14.98 -15.49 -13.26
CA THR A 209 -14.14 -15.13 -12.13
C THR A 209 -12.67 -15.08 -12.51
N MET A 210 -12.01 -13.95 -12.25
CA MET A 210 -10.55 -13.85 -12.23
C MET A 210 -10.05 -14.19 -10.82
N THR A 211 -9.36 -15.31 -10.67
CA THR A 211 -8.81 -15.75 -9.37
C THR A 211 -7.30 -15.61 -9.34
N PHE A 212 -6.80 -14.82 -8.40
CA PHE A 212 -5.38 -14.66 -8.13
C PHE A 212 -5.02 -15.49 -6.89
N ILE A 213 -4.17 -16.49 -7.06
CA ILE A 213 -3.73 -17.34 -5.96
C ILE A 213 -2.38 -16.89 -5.43
N ARG A 214 -1.97 -17.45 -4.31
CA ARG A 214 -0.74 -17.14 -3.55
C ARG A 214 0.41 -16.65 -4.43
N ASN A 215 1.05 -15.54 -4.02
CA ASN A 215 2.13 -14.86 -4.75
C ASN A 215 1.77 -14.46 -6.20
N SER A 216 0.50 -14.26 -6.50
CA SER A 216 0.08 -13.66 -7.76
C SER A 216 -0.41 -12.23 -7.54
N MET A 217 -0.27 -11.40 -8.56
CA MET A 217 -0.54 -9.97 -8.46
C MET A 217 -1.24 -9.45 -9.71
N LEU A 218 -2.20 -8.56 -9.50
CA LEU A 218 -2.78 -7.72 -10.54
C LEU A 218 -2.31 -6.28 -10.32
N THR A 219 -1.66 -5.72 -11.33
CA THR A 219 -1.23 -4.32 -11.34
C THR A 219 -1.95 -3.60 -12.48
N ILE A 220 -2.70 -2.54 -12.18
CA ILE A 220 -3.41 -1.74 -13.17
C ILE A 220 -2.76 -0.36 -13.19
N MET A 221 -2.12 0.00 -14.30
CA MET A 221 -1.46 1.28 -14.47
C MET A 221 -2.48 2.40 -14.75
N GLU A 222 -2.05 3.66 -14.71
CA GLU A 222 -2.90 4.80 -15.06
C GLU A 222 -3.59 4.57 -16.43
N LYS A 223 -4.89 4.86 -16.52
CA LYS A 223 -5.70 4.63 -17.72
C LYS A 223 -5.78 3.17 -18.19
N GLY A 224 -5.21 2.21 -17.44
CA GLY A 224 -5.49 0.79 -17.63
C GLY A 224 -6.87 0.44 -17.10
N GLU A 225 -7.55 -0.49 -17.72
CA GLU A 225 -8.91 -0.89 -17.34
C GLU A 225 -9.02 -2.40 -17.19
N VAL A 226 -9.69 -2.86 -16.13
CA VAL A 226 -10.09 -4.25 -15.95
C VAL A 226 -11.59 -4.30 -15.68
N ASN A 227 -12.31 -5.02 -16.51
CA ASN A 227 -13.73 -5.35 -16.31
C ASN A 227 -13.85 -6.85 -16.09
N ALA A 228 -14.48 -7.27 -15.02
CA ALA A 228 -14.68 -8.69 -14.70
C ALA A 228 -16.04 -8.92 -14.06
N ASP A 229 -16.58 -10.14 -14.19
CA ASP A 229 -17.80 -10.50 -13.46
C ASP A 229 -17.50 -10.64 -11.97
N ASP A 230 -16.47 -11.39 -11.61
CA ASP A 230 -15.99 -11.55 -10.23
C ASP A 230 -14.46 -11.50 -10.19
N VAL A 231 -13.90 -11.01 -9.08
CA VAL A 231 -12.45 -11.02 -8.84
C VAL A 231 -12.18 -11.58 -7.45
N SER A 232 -11.26 -12.52 -7.34
CA SER A 232 -10.91 -13.15 -6.06
C SER A 232 -9.40 -13.20 -5.87
N PHE A 233 -8.95 -12.74 -4.70
CA PHE A 233 -7.56 -12.85 -4.24
C PHE A 233 -7.52 -13.87 -3.11
N THR A 234 -7.01 -15.07 -3.38
CA THR A 234 -7.16 -16.24 -2.49
C THR A 234 -6.07 -16.38 -1.44
N ASN A 235 -6.36 -17.28 -0.47
CA ASN A 235 -5.52 -17.61 0.66
C ASN A 235 -4.07 -17.95 0.32
N GLY A 236 -3.20 -17.54 1.20
CA GLY A 236 -1.76 -17.75 1.15
C GLY A 236 -1.04 -16.49 0.68
N ALA A 237 -0.18 -15.97 1.53
CA ALA A 237 0.49 -14.70 1.35
C ALA A 237 1.31 -14.61 0.05
N PRO A 238 1.46 -13.43 -0.50
CA PRO A 238 0.48 -12.37 -0.64
C PRO A 238 -0.11 -12.30 -2.06
N ALA A 239 -1.37 -12.69 -2.24
CA ALA A 239 -2.07 -12.24 -3.44
C ALA A 239 -2.34 -10.75 -3.31
N ALA A 240 -2.07 -9.95 -4.34
CA ALA A 240 -2.15 -8.50 -4.25
C ALA A 240 -2.85 -7.86 -5.46
N LEU A 241 -3.61 -6.80 -5.18
CA LEU A 241 -4.10 -5.85 -6.17
C LEU A 241 -3.40 -4.51 -5.96
N ARG A 242 -2.79 -3.98 -7.01
CA ARG A 242 -2.26 -2.62 -7.07
C ARG A 242 -2.95 -1.87 -8.19
N ASN A 243 -3.76 -0.88 -7.85
CA ASN A 243 -4.59 -0.17 -8.83
C ASN A 243 -4.29 1.32 -8.88
N TRP A 244 -3.84 1.79 -10.03
CA TRP A 244 -3.74 3.20 -10.43
C TRP A 244 -4.71 3.58 -11.55
N GLY A 245 -5.38 2.57 -12.14
CA GLY A 245 -6.36 2.73 -13.22
C GLY A 245 -7.78 2.49 -12.76
N THR A 246 -8.51 1.65 -13.47
CA THR A 246 -9.91 1.31 -13.18
C THR A 246 -10.10 -0.19 -13.08
N LEU A 247 -10.70 -0.65 -11.99
CA LEU A 247 -11.19 -2.01 -11.83
C LEU A 247 -12.72 -1.94 -11.66
N ALA A 248 -13.47 -2.51 -12.59
CA ALA A 248 -14.91 -2.65 -12.50
C ALA A 248 -15.29 -4.13 -12.36
N VAL A 249 -15.95 -4.47 -11.26
CA VAL A 249 -16.40 -5.83 -10.95
C VAL A 249 -17.92 -5.84 -10.90
N THR A 250 -18.55 -6.55 -11.82
CA THR A 250 -20.02 -6.55 -11.96
C THR A 250 -20.70 -7.19 -10.75
N ASN A 251 -20.11 -8.22 -10.15
CA ASN A 251 -20.68 -8.95 -9.03
C ASN A 251 -19.87 -8.74 -7.75
N THR A 252 -18.90 -9.60 -7.48
CA THR A 252 -18.24 -9.63 -6.17
C THR A 252 -16.72 -9.57 -6.30
N MET A 253 -16.10 -8.68 -5.51
CA MET A 253 -14.67 -8.71 -5.25
C MET A 253 -14.42 -9.37 -3.90
N ILE A 254 -13.59 -10.42 -3.85
CA ILE A 254 -13.27 -11.17 -2.63
C ILE A 254 -11.77 -10.99 -2.29
N LEU A 255 -11.51 -10.45 -1.11
CA LEU A 255 -10.18 -10.36 -0.54
C LEU A 255 -10.05 -11.38 0.59
N HIS A 256 -9.45 -12.53 0.31
CA HIS A 256 -9.21 -13.57 1.30
C HIS A 256 -8.11 -13.18 2.30
N SER A 257 -8.02 -13.93 3.37
CA SER A 257 -7.05 -13.70 4.45
C SER A 257 -5.62 -13.59 3.91
N GLY A 258 -4.92 -12.53 4.29
CA GLY A 258 -3.56 -12.23 3.83
C GLY A 258 -3.45 -11.52 2.49
N ALA A 259 -4.57 -11.27 1.79
CA ALA A 259 -4.55 -10.46 0.57
C ALA A 259 -4.18 -9.00 0.87
N THR A 260 -3.57 -8.33 -0.09
CA THR A 260 -3.25 -6.89 -0.02
C THR A 260 -3.94 -6.15 -1.15
N LEU A 261 -4.66 -5.09 -0.80
CA LEU A 261 -5.23 -4.13 -1.74
C LEU A 261 -4.53 -2.79 -1.58
N TYR A 262 -3.99 -2.28 -2.67
CA TYR A 262 -3.52 -0.92 -2.78
C TYR A 262 -4.27 -0.19 -3.90
N ASN A 263 -4.92 0.93 -3.61
CA ASN A 263 -5.73 1.66 -4.58
C ASN A 263 -5.46 3.15 -4.55
N GLU A 264 -4.95 3.68 -5.65
CA GLU A 264 -4.93 5.11 -6.00
C GLU A 264 -5.83 5.41 -7.22
N GLY A 265 -6.40 4.37 -7.83
CA GLY A 265 -7.34 4.47 -8.94
C GLY A 265 -8.79 4.38 -8.51
N THR A 266 -9.63 3.87 -9.39
CA THR A 266 -11.05 3.64 -9.10
C THR A 266 -11.37 2.15 -9.07
N ILE A 267 -12.09 1.71 -8.05
CA ILE A 267 -12.64 0.37 -7.96
C ILE A 267 -14.15 0.50 -7.82
N THR A 268 -14.90 -0.19 -8.66
CA THR A 268 -16.35 -0.36 -8.52
C THR A 268 -16.69 -1.84 -8.40
N SER A 269 -17.64 -2.18 -7.53
CA SER A 269 -18.11 -3.55 -7.35
C SER A 269 -19.51 -3.53 -6.75
N ARG A 270 -20.38 -4.48 -7.14
CA ARG A 270 -21.66 -4.62 -6.45
C ARG A 270 -21.47 -5.05 -5.00
N ASP A 271 -20.57 -5.99 -4.74
CA ASP A 271 -20.25 -6.48 -3.41
C ASP A 271 -18.73 -6.60 -3.20
N ILE A 272 -18.25 -6.28 -2.00
CA ILE A 272 -16.87 -6.50 -1.59
C ILE A 272 -16.86 -7.33 -0.30
N SER A 273 -16.27 -8.53 -0.37
CA SER A 273 -16.07 -9.40 0.78
C SER A 273 -14.61 -9.33 1.24
N ILE A 274 -14.39 -8.94 2.50
CA ILE A 274 -13.06 -8.78 3.08
C ILE A 274 -12.91 -9.73 4.26
N ASN A 275 -11.95 -10.64 4.16
CA ASN A 275 -11.66 -11.59 5.23
C ASN A 275 -10.60 -11.01 6.20
N SER A 276 -10.42 -11.68 7.34
CA SER A 276 -9.45 -11.28 8.35
C SER A 276 -8.01 -11.22 7.80
N ASN A 277 -7.16 -10.38 8.40
CA ASN A 277 -5.77 -10.17 8.01
C ASN A 277 -5.55 -9.65 6.59
N THR A 278 -6.58 -9.05 5.98
CA THR A 278 -6.42 -8.33 4.71
C THR A 278 -5.85 -6.94 4.96
N LYS A 279 -4.84 -6.56 4.20
CA LYS A 279 -4.27 -5.21 4.24
C LYS A 279 -4.88 -4.37 3.13
N ILE A 280 -5.52 -3.26 3.49
CA ILE A 280 -6.11 -2.33 2.52
C ILE A 280 -5.49 -0.94 2.71
N VAL A 281 -4.96 -0.39 1.62
CA VAL A 281 -4.54 1.00 1.51
C VAL A 281 -5.32 1.62 0.37
N ASN A 282 -6.20 2.57 0.68
CA ASN A 282 -7.04 3.22 -0.32
C ASN A 282 -6.88 4.74 -0.26
N ASP A 283 -6.25 5.31 -1.28
CA ASP A 283 -6.02 6.74 -1.41
C ASP A 283 -6.96 7.40 -2.44
N ASN A 284 -7.88 6.65 -3.03
CA ASN A 284 -8.88 7.17 -3.95
C ASN A 284 -10.23 6.48 -3.75
N LYS A 285 -10.92 6.10 -4.82
CA LYS A 285 -12.33 5.70 -4.80
C LYS A 285 -12.50 4.18 -4.81
N ILE A 286 -13.27 3.68 -3.83
CA ILE A 286 -13.91 2.38 -3.86
C ILE A 286 -15.41 2.61 -3.74
N GLU A 287 -16.19 2.16 -4.70
CA GLU A 287 -17.64 2.39 -4.80
C GLU A 287 -18.39 1.06 -4.87
N LEU A 288 -19.44 0.94 -4.07
CA LEU A 288 -20.42 -0.15 -4.17
C LEU A 288 -21.60 0.34 -5.01
N GLU A 289 -21.97 -0.44 -6.02
CA GLU A 289 -23.10 -0.17 -6.91
C GLU A 289 -24.39 -0.88 -6.45
#